data_f82f3e4d0f9156b5f00871f13ac8762d
#
_entry.id   f82f3e4d0f9156b5f00871f13ac8762d
#
_cell.length_a   1.000
_cell.length_b   1.000
_cell.length_c   1.000
_cell.angle_alpha   90.00
_cell.angle_beta   90.00
_cell.angle_gamma   90.00
#
_symmetry.space_group_name_H-M   'P 1'
#
loop_
_entity.id
_entity.type
_entity.pdbx_description
1 polymer ?
#
loop_
_entity_poly.entity_id
_entity_poly.type
_entity_poly.pdbx_seq_one_letter_code
_entity_poly.pdbx_strand_id
1 'polypeptide(L)'
;MLNHQNLTLRPSEKYLILAARYFFGGHALISGANFFLKFLPDLAPKDPEIAVRFIHVMIDTKLYLLVKVIEVLTGLSLLSGVFMAPMLLIEMPVTVIILYLSWFIAPTPRSIYTGPRELLLNLFLLSTYWGYLKPMVCRWHTPLRPLWRGPWALPTDKEQK
;
A
#
# COMPACT_ATOMS: atom_id res chain seq x y z
N MET A 1 -11.05 28.59 -5.83
CA MET A 1 -12.28 27.86 -5.44
C MET A 1 -12.23 26.50 -6.13
N LEU A 2 -11.88 25.45 -5.41
CA LEU A 2 -11.93 24.07 -5.92
C LEU A 2 -13.37 23.63 -5.89
N ASN A 3 -13.96 23.52 -7.06
CA ASN A 3 -15.30 22.97 -7.23
C ASN A 3 -15.23 21.48 -6.80
N HIS A 4 -15.66 21.19 -5.58
CA HIS A 4 -15.92 19.83 -5.12
C HIS A 4 -17.10 19.30 -5.92
N GLN A 5 -16.85 18.83 -7.14
CA GLN A 5 -17.78 17.92 -7.75
C GLN A 5 -17.88 16.72 -6.82
N ASN A 6 -18.97 16.69 -6.07
CA ASN A 6 -19.42 15.53 -5.32
C ASN A 6 -19.63 14.41 -6.35
N LEU A 7 -18.55 13.65 -6.65
CA LEU A 7 -18.66 12.37 -7.33
C LEU A 7 -19.49 11.47 -6.40
N THR A 8 -20.80 11.52 -6.57
CA THR A 8 -21.72 10.60 -5.90
C THR A 8 -21.46 9.23 -6.50
N LEU A 9 -20.56 8.47 -5.84
CA LEU A 9 -20.32 7.08 -6.20
C LEU A 9 -21.65 6.33 -6.22
N ARG A 10 -21.85 5.51 -7.23
CA ARG A 10 -23.01 4.59 -7.26
C ARG A 10 -22.93 3.66 -6.05
N PRO A 11 -24.08 3.24 -5.49
CA PRO A 11 -24.07 2.32 -4.35
C PRO A 11 -23.21 1.08 -4.56
N SER A 12 -23.24 0.50 -5.77
CA SER A 12 -22.41 -0.66 -6.15
C SER A 12 -20.90 -0.39 -6.07
N GLU A 13 -20.46 0.82 -6.46
CA GLU A 13 -19.04 1.20 -6.39
C GLU A 13 -18.58 1.33 -4.94
N LYS A 14 -19.42 1.89 -4.08
CA LYS A 14 -19.12 2.00 -2.63
C LYS A 14 -18.94 0.62 -1.99
N TYR A 15 -19.83 -0.32 -2.29
CA TYR A 15 -19.73 -1.68 -1.76
C TYR A 15 -18.50 -2.41 -2.29
N LEU A 16 -18.16 -2.23 -3.57
CA LEU A 16 -16.96 -2.84 -4.16
C LEU A 16 -15.69 -2.31 -3.50
N ILE A 17 -15.56 -0.99 -3.34
CA ILE A 17 -14.42 -0.37 -2.66
C ILE A 17 -14.33 -0.85 -1.21
N LEU A 18 -15.45 -0.91 -0.52
CA LEU A 18 -15.51 -1.37 0.87
C LEU A 18 -15.10 -2.84 1.00
N ALA A 19 -15.60 -3.70 0.12
CA ALA A 19 -15.26 -5.12 0.09
C ALA A 19 -13.75 -5.32 -0.21
N ALA A 20 -13.21 -4.63 -1.22
CA ALA A 20 -11.79 -4.67 -1.56
C ALA A 20 -10.91 -4.18 -0.38
N ARG A 21 -11.33 -3.12 0.29
CA ARG A 21 -10.65 -2.55 1.44
C ARG A 21 -10.59 -3.53 2.62
N TYR A 22 -11.72 -4.10 3.00
CA TYR A 22 -11.76 -5.07 4.12
C TYR A 22 -11.05 -6.37 3.77
N PHE A 23 -11.17 -6.82 2.53
CA PHE A 23 -10.47 -8.03 2.08
C PHE A 23 -8.96 -7.84 2.11
N PHE A 24 -8.44 -6.79 1.48
CA PHE A 24 -7.00 -6.51 1.42
C PHE A 24 -6.45 -6.16 2.81
N GLY A 25 -7.15 -5.30 3.57
CA GLY A 25 -6.75 -4.95 4.93
C GLY A 25 -6.76 -6.12 5.90
N GLY A 26 -7.77 -6.99 5.82
CA GLY A 26 -7.85 -8.21 6.62
C GLY A 26 -6.74 -9.20 6.26
N HIS A 27 -6.47 -9.39 4.97
CA HIS A 27 -5.40 -10.26 4.51
C HIS A 27 -4.01 -9.74 4.96
N ALA A 28 -3.73 -8.46 4.79
CA ALA A 28 -2.47 -7.84 5.22
C ALA A 28 -2.29 -7.95 6.75
N LEU A 29 -3.34 -7.64 7.52
CA LEU A 29 -3.29 -7.75 8.98
C LEU A 29 -3.04 -9.19 9.44
N ILE A 30 -3.75 -10.17 8.87
CA ILE A 30 -3.58 -11.59 9.22
C ILE A 30 -2.17 -12.06 8.85
N SER A 31 -1.69 -11.73 7.65
CA SER A 31 -0.34 -12.09 7.20
C SER A 31 0.75 -11.49 8.10
N GLY A 32 0.66 -10.19 8.37
CA GLY A 32 1.62 -9.50 9.22
C GLY A 32 1.56 -9.99 10.66
N ALA A 33 0.36 -10.08 11.26
CA ALA A 33 0.17 -10.52 12.63
C ALA A 33 0.60 -11.99 12.86
N ASN A 34 0.38 -12.86 11.88
CA ASN A 34 0.79 -14.26 11.98
C ASN A 34 2.30 -14.42 12.14
N PHE A 35 3.09 -13.53 11.55
CA PHE A 35 4.54 -13.54 11.75
C PHE A 35 4.94 -13.35 13.21
N PHE A 36 4.25 -12.48 13.94
CA PHE A 36 4.54 -12.17 15.34
C PHE A 36 3.89 -13.17 16.30
N LEU A 37 2.65 -13.56 16.03
CA LEU A 37 1.81 -14.34 16.95
C LEU A 37 1.79 -15.84 16.65
N LYS A 38 2.22 -16.26 15.45
CA LYS A 38 2.29 -17.66 15.00
C LYS A 38 1.00 -18.46 15.26
N PHE A 39 -0.16 -17.83 15.04
CA PHE A 39 -1.46 -18.47 15.31
C PHE A 39 -1.97 -19.35 14.15
N LEU A 40 -1.46 -19.13 12.93
CA LEU A 40 -1.70 -20.03 11.80
C LEU A 40 -0.52 -20.98 11.67
N PRO A 41 -0.76 -22.27 11.40
CA PRO A 41 0.32 -23.18 11.09
C PRO A 41 1.08 -22.68 9.85
N ASP A 42 2.39 -22.76 9.92
CA ASP A 42 3.23 -22.56 8.74
C ASP A 42 2.82 -23.62 7.73
N LEU A 43 2.04 -23.22 6.75
CA LEU A 43 1.83 -24.02 5.56
C LEU A 43 3.20 -24.08 4.90
N ALA A 44 3.99 -25.08 5.28
CA ALA A 44 5.29 -25.33 4.70
C ALA A 44 5.10 -25.40 3.18
N PRO A 45 5.48 -24.38 2.44
CA PRO A 45 5.34 -24.43 1.01
C PRO A 45 6.38 -25.41 0.52
N LYS A 46 6.00 -26.25 -0.44
CA LYS A 46 6.96 -26.89 -1.32
C LYS A 46 7.50 -25.82 -2.29
N ASP A 47 8.07 -24.75 -1.69
CA ASP A 47 8.59 -23.63 -2.46
C ASP A 47 9.90 -24.02 -3.11
N PRO A 48 10.18 -23.53 -4.32
CA PRO A 48 11.48 -23.70 -4.94
C PRO A 48 12.61 -23.25 -4.01
N GLU A 49 13.73 -23.96 -3.99
CA GLU A 49 14.87 -23.68 -3.11
C GLU A 49 15.33 -22.21 -3.15
N ILE A 50 15.23 -21.58 -4.34
CA ILE A 50 15.60 -20.17 -4.53
C ILE A 50 14.68 -19.21 -3.75
N ALA A 51 13.39 -19.52 -3.65
CA ALA A 51 12.46 -18.71 -2.86
C ALA A 51 12.76 -18.82 -1.36
N VAL A 52 13.06 -20.03 -0.91
CA VAL A 52 13.46 -20.27 0.49
C VAL A 52 14.72 -19.49 0.84
N ARG A 53 15.75 -19.54 -0.02
CA ARG A 53 16.99 -18.75 0.15
C ARG A 53 16.70 -17.25 0.20
N PHE A 54 15.85 -16.74 -0.70
CA PHE A 54 15.51 -15.34 -0.71
C PHE A 54 14.84 -14.90 0.61
N ILE A 55 13.90 -15.69 1.12
CA ILE A 55 13.24 -15.42 2.40
C ILE A 55 14.25 -15.45 3.55
N HIS A 56 15.19 -16.40 3.57
CA HIS A 56 16.23 -16.44 4.59
C HIS A 56 17.09 -15.18 4.59
N VAL A 57 17.54 -14.72 3.40
CA VAL A 57 18.29 -13.46 3.29
C VAL A 57 17.47 -12.27 3.81
N MET A 58 16.19 -12.21 3.51
CA MET A 58 15.31 -11.15 4.04
C MET A 58 15.18 -11.24 5.57
N ILE A 59 15.14 -12.42 6.16
CA ILE A 59 15.11 -12.63 7.61
C ILE A 59 16.41 -12.17 8.26
N ASP A 60 17.54 -12.60 7.72
CA ASP A 60 18.88 -12.28 8.23
C ASP A 60 19.14 -10.77 8.19
N THR A 61 18.72 -10.11 7.12
CA THR A 61 18.84 -8.65 6.93
C THR A 61 17.78 -7.84 7.70
N LYS A 62 16.85 -8.48 8.41
CA LYS A 62 15.69 -7.84 9.06
C LYS A 62 14.69 -7.18 8.09
N LEU A 63 14.89 -7.32 6.79
CA LEU A 63 13.98 -6.78 5.79
C LEU A 63 12.60 -7.44 5.87
N TYR A 64 12.56 -8.74 6.14
CA TYR A 64 11.30 -9.47 6.33
C TYR A 64 10.48 -8.92 7.50
N LEU A 65 11.14 -8.57 8.61
CA LEU A 65 10.49 -7.93 9.75
C LEU A 65 9.87 -6.58 9.35
N LEU A 66 10.60 -5.76 8.60
CA LEU A 66 10.10 -4.46 8.11
C LEU A 66 8.85 -4.66 7.25
N VAL A 67 8.86 -5.61 6.32
CA VAL A 67 7.69 -5.95 5.49
C VAL A 67 6.51 -6.33 6.36
N LYS A 68 6.70 -7.18 7.37
CA LYS A 68 5.62 -7.62 8.26
C LYS A 68 5.04 -6.50 9.13
N VAL A 69 5.87 -5.55 9.54
CA VAL A 69 5.40 -4.32 10.22
C VAL A 69 4.55 -3.47 9.27
N ILE A 70 5.00 -3.29 8.02
CA ILE A 70 4.25 -2.55 7.01
C ILE A 70 2.88 -3.22 6.76
N GLU A 71 2.83 -4.54 6.57
CA GLU A 71 1.58 -5.28 6.39
C GLU A 71 0.60 -5.08 7.56
N VAL A 72 1.08 -5.13 8.81
CA VAL A 72 0.24 -4.87 10.00
C VAL A 72 -0.30 -3.45 9.98
N LEU A 73 0.54 -2.46 9.74
CA LEU A 73 0.14 -1.05 9.71
C LEU A 73 -0.84 -0.77 8.57
N THR A 74 -0.60 -1.33 7.39
CA THR A 74 -1.52 -1.23 6.25
C THR A 74 -2.85 -1.88 6.57
N GLY A 75 -2.84 -3.07 7.15
CA GLY A 75 -4.06 -3.77 7.57
C GLY A 75 -4.87 -2.95 8.58
N LEU A 76 -4.24 -2.44 9.62
CA LEU A 76 -4.89 -1.58 10.63
C LEU A 76 -5.43 -0.29 10.01
N SER A 77 -4.66 0.35 9.13
CA SER A 77 -5.06 1.57 8.42
C SER A 77 -6.29 1.34 7.55
N LEU A 78 -6.29 0.27 6.75
CA LEU A 78 -7.42 -0.07 5.88
C LEU A 78 -8.67 -0.45 6.68
N LEU A 79 -8.55 -1.17 7.77
CA LEU A 79 -9.70 -1.56 8.60
C LEU A 79 -10.27 -0.38 9.38
N SER A 80 -9.42 0.48 9.96
CA SER A 80 -9.85 1.67 10.70
C SER A 80 -10.33 2.80 9.80
N GLY A 81 -9.84 2.88 8.57
CA GLY A 81 -10.16 3.97 7.64
C GLY A 81 -9.26 5.20 7.79
N VAL A 82 -8.18 5.11 8.56
CA VAL A 82 -7.26 6.22 8.86
C VAL A 82 -5.95 6.01 8.10
N PHE A 83 -5.39 7.07 7.51
CA PHE A 83 -4.13 7.05 6.74
C PHE A 83 -4.06 6.05 5.56
N MET A 84 -5.20 5.73 4.94
CA MET A 84 -5.27 4.70 3.89
C MET A 84 -4.36 4.99 2.69
N ALA A 85 -4.39 6.20 2.13
CA ALA A 85 -3.61 6.54 0.95
C ALA A 85 -2.08 6.44 1.17
N PRO A 86 -1.48 7.00 2.24
CA PRO A 86 -0.06 6.84 2.50
C PRO A 86 0.33 5.38 2.78
N MET A 87 -0.50 4.61 3.49
CA MET A 87 -0.20 3.20 3.75
C MET A 87 -0.24 2.36 2.48
N LEU A 88 -1.19 2.58 1.57
CA LEU A 88 -1.21 1.91 0.27
C LEU A 88 0.02 2.26 -0.60
N LEU A 89 0.52 3.48 -0.51
CA LEU A 89 1.77 3.87 -1.20
C LEU A 89 3.00 3.17 -0.61
N ILE A 90 3.07 3.05 0.71
CA ILE A 90 4.17 2.35 1.39
C ILE A 90 4.11 0.84 1.12
N GLU A 91 2.91 0.26 1.01
CA GLU A 91 2.69 -1.15 0.69
C GLU A 91 2.98 -1.48 -0.79
N MET A 92 2.98 -0.47 -1.68
CA MET A 92 3.16 -0.70 -3.11
C MET A 92 4.46 -1.45 -3.48
N PRO A 93 5.65 -1.09 -2.96
CA PRO A 93 6.87 -1.85 -3.21
C PRO A 93 6.76 -3.31 -2.75
N VAL A 94 6.08 -3.57 -1.64
CA VAL A 94 5.88 -4.91 -1.10
C VAL A 94 5.04 -5.74 -2.06
N THR A 95 3.92 -5.22 -2.53
CA THR A 95 3.04 -5.94 -3.49
C THR A 95 3.71 -6.19 -4.83
N VAL A 96 4.58 -5.28 -5.30
CA VAL A 96 5.39 -5.49 -6.51
C VAL A 96 6.41 -6.62 -6.32
N ILE A 97 7.09 -6.66 -5.18
CA ILE A 97 8.03 -7.73 -4.85
C ILE A 97 7.30 -9.07 -4.73
N ILE A 98 6.13 -9.11 -4.11
CA ILE A 98 5.30 -10.32 -4.00
C ILE A 98 4.89 -10.82 -5.40
N LEU A 99 4.48 -9.93 -6.31
CA LEU A 99 4.19 -10.31 -7.69
C LEU A 99 5.41 -10.91 -8.39
N TYR A 100 6.57 -10.24 -8.27
CA TYR A 100 7.81 -10.71 -8.89
C TYR A 100 8.21 -12.09 -8.36
N LEU A 101 8.19 -12.29 -7.05
CA LEU A 101 8.45 -13.58 -6.42
C LEU A 101 7.48 -14.65 -6.91
N SER A 102 6.20 -14.32 -6.99
CA SER A 102 5.13 -15.25 -7.34
C SER A 102 5.22 -15.73 -8.80
N TRP A 103 5.71 -14.90 -9.70
CA TRP A 103 5.73 -15.22 -11.14
C TRP A 103 7.08 -15.71 -11.62
N PHE A 104 8.18 -15.18 -11.10
CA PHE A 104 9.52 -15.42 -11.64
C PHE A 104 10.39 -16.32 -10.76
N ILE A 105 10.16 -16.31 -9.45
CA ILE A 105 11.02 -17.04 -8.51
C ILE A 105 10.34 -18.31 -7.99
N ALA A 106 9.09 -18.23 -7.60
CA ALA A 106 8.33 -19.34 -7.03
C ALA A 106 6.96 -19.50 -7.71
N PRO A 107 6.88 -19.85 -8.99
CA PRO A 107 5.62 -20.01 -9.70
C PRO A 107 4.89 -21.28 -9.27
N THR A 108 4.19 -21.21 -8.16
CA THR A 108 3.27 -22.27 -7.71
C THR A 108 1.85 -21.96 -8.17
N PRO A 109 0.95 -22.95 -8.33
CA PRO A 109 -0.43 -22.68 -8.71
C PRO A 109 -1.14 -21.68 -7.79
N ARG A 110 -0.77 -21.65 -6.52
CA ARG A 110 -1.30 -20.68 -5.54
C ARG A 110 -0.67 -19.30 -5.74
N SER A 111 0.66 -19.22 -5.85
CA SER A 111 1.37 -17.94 -5.93
C SER A 111 1.06 -17.17 -7.20
N ILE A 112 0.84 -17.84 -8.34
CA ILE A 112 0.45 -17.23 -9.62
C ILE A 112 -0.83 -16.38 -9.49
N TYR A 113 -1.75 -16.75 -8.60
CA TYR A 113 -2.99 -15.99 -8.36
C TYR A 113 -2.83 -14.97 -7.23
N THR A 114 -2.05 -15.29 -6.18
CA THR A 114 -1.93 -14.41 -5.02
C THR A 114 -1.14 -13.15 -5.33
N GLY A 115 -0.03 -13.25 -6.06
CA GLY A 115 0.80 -12.09 -6.42
C GLY A 115 0.04 -11.01 -7.19
N PRO A 116 -0.57 -11.32 -8.36
CA PRO A 116 -1.36 -10.33 -9.09
C PRO A 116 -2.54 -9.79 -8.29
N ARG A 117 -3.22 -10.64 -7.51
CA ARG A 117 -4.35 -10.22 -6.68
C ARG A 117 -3.95 -9.10 -5.70
N GLU A 118 -2.84 -9.27 -4.98
CA GLU A 118 -2.35 -8.26 -4.02
C GLU A 118 -2.04 -6.94 -4.72
N LEU A 119 -1.30 -6.98 -5.83
CA LEU A 119 -0.96 -5.78 -6.59
C LEU A 119 -2.20 -5.10 -7.17
N LEU A 120 -3.13 -5.87 -7.77
CA LEU A 120 -4.35 -5.31 -8.36
C LEU A 120 -5.26 -4.68 -7.30
N LEU A 121 -5.40 -5.31 -6.13
CA LEU A 121 -6.17 -4.73 -5.02
C LEU A 121 -5.53 -3.44 -4.50
N ASN A 122 -4.21 -3.40 -4.35
CA ASN A 122 -3.50 -2.19 -3.94
C ASN A 122 -3.69 -1.07 -4.96
N LEU A 123 -3.46 -1.35 -6.27
CA LEU A 123 -3.66 -0.37 -7.35
C LEU A 123 -5.12 0.10 -7.44
N PHE A 124 -6.08 -0.82 -7.31
CA PHE A 124 -7.50 -0.49 -7.31
C PHE A 124 -7.84 0.46 -6.16
N LEU A 125 -7.45 0.12 -4.93
CA LEU A 125 -7.69 0.98 -3.78
C LEU A 125 -6.95 2.32 -3.91
N LEU A 126 -5.70 2.31 -4.37
CA LEU A 126 -4.93 3.53 -4.58
C LEU A 126 -5.59 4.46 -5.61
N SER A 127 -6.18 3.88 -6.67
CA SER A 127 -6.90 4.65 -7.69
C SER A 127 -8.12 5.39 -7.13
N THR A 128 -8.76 4.86 -6.09
CA THR A 128 -9.89 5.54 -5.42
C THR A 128 -9.46 6.81 -4.69
N TYR A 129 -8.17 6.91 -4.34
CA TYR A 129 -7.56 8.09 -3.71
C TYR A 129 -6.84 9.01 -4.70
N TRP A 130 -7.04 8.82 -6.01
CA TRP A 130 -6.37 9.62 -7.03
C TRP A 130 -6.52 11.13 -6.83
N GLY A 131 -7.65 11.60 -6.34
CA GLY A 131 -7.89 13.01 -6.02
C GLY A 131 -6.88 13.58 -5.02
N TYR A 132 -6.43 12.79 -4.05
CA TYR A 132 -5.40 13.16 -3.06
C TYR A 132 -3.98 13.00 -3.62
N LEU A 133 -3.76 12.03 -4.50
CA LEU A 133 -2.45 11.74 -5.07
C LEU A 133 -2.10 12.66 -6.24
N LYS A 134 -3.10 13.04 -7.04
CA LYS A 134 -2.92 13.91 -8.21
C LYS A 134 -2.11 15.18 -7.92
N PRO A 135 -2.35 15.94 -6.83
CA PRO A 135 -1.53 17.12 -6.53
C PRO A 135 -0.07 16.80 -6.24
N MET A 136 0.22 15.61 -5.71
CA MET A 136 1.59 15.17 -5.41
C MET A 136 2.33 14.76 -6.68
N VAL A 137 1.64 14.16 -7.64
CA VAL A 137 2.22 13.63 -8.88
C VAL A 137 2.28 14.70 -9.97
N CYS A 138 1.24 15.53 -10.09
CA CYS A 138 1.11 16.48 -11.21
C CYS A 138 1.67 17.89 -10.93
N ARG A 139 2.10 18.20 -9.71
CA ARG A 139 2.68 19.49 -9.37
C ARG A 139 4.20 19.51 -9.53
N TRP A 140 4.71 19.28 -10.73
CA TRP A 140 6.14 19.41 -11.03
C TRP A 140 6.66 20.86 -11.01
N HIS A 141 5.79 21.86 -10.92
CA HIS A 141 6.15 23.27 -10.99
C HIS A 141 5.85 24.08 -9.73
N THR A 142 5.61 23.45 -8.59
CA THR A 142 5.63 24.20 -7.33
C THR A 142 7.08 24.53 -6.99
N PRO A 143 7.45 25.82 -6.92
CA PRO A 143 8.78 26.18 -6.41
C PRO A 143 8.97 25.56 -5.04
N LEU A 144 10.10 24.85 -4.85
CA LEU A 144 10.47 24.27 -3.57
C LEU A 144 10.50 25.41 -2.53
N ARG A 145 9.48 25.46 -1.69
CA ARG A 145 9.49 26.39 -0.55
C ARG A 145 10.24 25.70 0.57
N PRO A 146 11.27 26.34 1.15
CA PRO A 146 11.97 25.77 2.28
C PRO A 146 10.99 25.53 3.44
N LEU A 147 11.12 24.40 4.14
CA LEU A 147 10.22 23.98 5.22
C LEU A 147 10.08 24.98 6.35
N TRP A 148 11.09 25.87 6.56
CA TRP A 148 11.05 26.93 7.56
C TRP A 148 10.16 28.13 7.16
N ARG A 149 9.74 28.25 5.89
CA ARG A 149 8.66 29.13 5.49
C ARG A 149 7.36 28.33 5.48
N GLY A 150 6.85 28.04 6.66
CA GLY A 150 5.62 27.28 6.83
C GLY A 150 4.43 27.87 6.07
N PRO A 151 3.33 27.12 5.90
CA PRO A 151 2.13 27.58 5.20
C PRO A 151 1.45 28.79 5.83
N TRP A 152 1.90 29.19 7.03
CA TRP A 152 1.47 30.39 7.76
C TRP A 152 2.29 31.66 7.44
N ALA A 153 3.37 31.57 6.67
CA ALA A 153 4.07 32.76 6.20
C ALA A 153 3.17 33.50 5.21
N LEU A 154 2.55 34.58 5.66
CA LEU A 154 1.75 35.47 4.84
C LEU A 154 2.62 35.93 3.65
N PRO A 155 2.06 36.04 2.42
CA PRO A 155 2.77 36.61 1.30
C PRO A 155 3.19 38.03 1.68
N THR A 156 4.48 38.31 1.57
CA THR A 156 4.97 39.67 1.78
C THR A 156 4.46 40.56 0.67
N ASP A 157 4.03 41.81 1.01
CA ASP A 157 3.46 42.83 0.12
C ASP A 157 4.26 43.10 -1.20
N LYS A 158 5.46 42.51 -1.33
CA LYS A 158 6.31 42.67 -2.51
C LYS A 158 5.99 41.73 -3.68
N GLU A 159 5.12 40.73 -3.49
CA GLU A 159 4.72 39.79 -4.56
C GLU A 159 3.39 40.18 -5.25
N GLN A 160 2.81 41.35 -4.88
CA GLN A 160 1.52 41.83 -5.47
C GLN A 160 1.69 42.99 -6.47
N LYS A 161 2.90 43.25 -6.94
CA LYS A 161 3.11 44.28 -7.99
C LYS A 161 3.63 43.67 -9.30
#